data_0e28a2ed445d9cdf14802bbabb6f259d
#
_entry.id   0e28a2ed445d9cdf14802bbabb6f259d
#
_cell.length_a   1.000
_cell.length_b   1.000
_cell.length_c   1.000
_cell.angle_alpha   90.00
_cell.angle_beta   90.00
_cell.angle_gamma   90.00
#
_symmetry.space_group_name_H-M   'P 1'
#
loop_
_entity.id
_entity.type
_entity.pdbx_description
1 polymer ?
#
loop_
_entity_poly.entity_id
_entity_poly.type
_entity_poly.pdbx_seq_one_letter_code
_entity_poly.pdbx_strand_id
1 'polypeptide(L)'
;MNTNGANPSKVAIIGASGTYGQGILARAEEIGVEAVVVTRSPHKFKDVQATTWVVEAQLDEEETLKEAFAGCDGVISALGDDRKTRPKTHNLPHVWNAMKAAGVTRYVGIGSGPMMMPGEKPGGFQRTIHPLLSVLKCFGVDLLEQNEWERDSLLMGTNGADGIEWVLTRPVRPTRTPFVGAYVHKDKQGPIDCSIYDHGDFCLYCVASSEWNKLAPHVSSGPQLRKK
;
A
#
# COMPACT_ATOMS: atom_id res chain seq x y z
N MET A 1 -14.79 -9.68 -0.30
CA MET A 1 -14.30 -10.99 -0.74
C MET A 1 -14.56 -11.98 0.37
N ASN A 2 -15.33 -13.04 0.17
CA ASN A 2 -14.96 -14.28 0.80
C ASN A 2 -13.75 -14.76 0.01
N THR A 3 -12.56 -14.40 0.46
CA THR A 3 -11.32 -14.90 -0.11
C THR A 3 -11.16 -16.35 0.33
N ASN A 4 -11.75 -17.29 -0.41
CA ASN A 4 -11.31 -18.69 -0.38
C ASN A 4 -9.89 -18.83 -1.02
N GLY A 5 -9.12 -17.77 -1.02
CA GLY A 5 -7.70 -17.71 -1.32
C GLY A 5 -6.95 -17.56 -0.01
N ALA A 6 -5.83 -18.24 0.15
CA ALA A 6 -5.02 -18.22 1.34
C ALA A 6 -4.71 -16.78 1.77
N ASN A 7 -5.00 -16.42 3.03
CA ASN A 7 -4.48 -15.21 3.64
C ASN A 7 -2.97 -15.40 3.84
N PRO A 8 -2.18 -14.31 3.86
CA PRO A 8 -0.80 -14.43 4.29
C PRO A 8 -0.74 -14.91 5.74
N SER A 9 0.33 -15.61 6.11
CA SER A 9 0.54 -16.02 7.49
C SER A 9 1.06 -14.87 8.34
N LYS A 10 1.99 -14.11 7.78
CA LYS A 10 2.67 -13.00 8.47
C LYS A 10 2.98 -11.85 7.50
N VAL A 11 2.71 -10.62 7.92
CA VAL A 11 2.98 -9.43 7.10
C VAL A 11 3.71 -8.35 7.90
N ALA A 12 4.61 -7.61 7.25
CA ALA A 12 5.13 -6.38 7.82
C ALA A 12 4.30 -5.17 7.31
N ILE A 13 3.99 -4.24 8.23
CA ILE A 13 3.19 -3.05 7.92
C ILE A 13 3.99 -1.81 8.29
N ILE A 14 4.31 -0.99 7.30
CA ILE A 14 4.94 0.32 7.44
C ILE A 14 3.87 1.39 7.35
N GLY A 15 3.88 2.37 8.26
CA GLY A 15 2.87 3.44 8.28
C GLY A 15 1.53 3.01 8.88
N ALA A 16 1.51 1.99 9.75
CA ALA A 16 0.31 1.46 10.40
C ALA A 16 -0.50 2.50 11.19
N SER A 17 0.12 3.60 11.66
CA SER A 17 -0.58 4.71 12.32
C SER A 17 -1.34 5.65 11.38
N GLY A 18 -1.10 5.55 10.08
CA GLY A 18 -1.80 6.33 9.05
C GLY A 18 -3.22 5.83 8.79
N THR A 19 -4.01 6.59 8.03
CA THR A 19 -5.42 6.29 7.78
C THR A 19 -5.63 4.89 7.20
N TYR A 20 -4.95 4.56 6.11
CA TYR A 20 -5.06 3.22 5.51
C TYR A 20 -4.32 2.16 6.32
N GLY A 21 -3.18 2.53 6.95
CA GLY A 21 -2.41 1.61 7.78
C GLY A 21 -3.20 1.06 8.97
N GLN A 22 -4.04 1.90 9.61
CA GLN A 22 -4.95 1.45 10.66
C GLN A 22 -5.96 0.41 10.16
N GLY A 23 -6.50 0.59 8.95
CA GLY A 23 -7.42 -0.37 8.35
C GLY A 23 -6.75 -1.70 8.02
N ILE A 24 -5.50 -1.67 7.52
CA ILE A 24 -4.72 -2.88 7.23
C ILE A 24 -4.45 -3.66 8.51
N LEU A 25 -3.97 -2.97 9.57
CA LEU A 25 -3.69 -3.60 10.86
C LEU A 25 -4.96 -4.19 11.48
N ALA A 26 -6.04 -3.40 11.55
CA ALA A 26 -7.31 -3.88 12.10
C ALA A 26 -7.84 -5.11 11.36
N ARG A 27 -7.68 -5.14 10.04
CA ARG A 27 -8.13 -6.30 9.25
C ARG A 27 -7.22 -7.51 9.43
N ALA A 28 -5.89 -7.32 9.52
CA ALA A 28 -4.96 -8.41 9.83
C ALA A 28 -5.29 -9.06 11.18
N GLU A 29 -5.52 -8.24 12.21
CA GLU A 29 -5.91 -8.71 13.54
C GLU A 29 -7.26 -9.44 13.55
N GLU A 30 -8.27 -8.92 12.82
CA GLU A 30 -9.60 -9.52 12.74
C GLU A 30 -9.58 -10.92 12.12
N ILE A 31 -8.72 -11.14 11.11
CA ILE A 31 -8.64 -12.44 10.40
C ILE A 31 -7.49 -13.33 10.89
N GLY A 32 -6.80 -12.93 11.96
CA GLY A 32 -5.75 -13.71 12.61
C GLY A 32 -4.42 -13.79 11.84
N VAL A 33 -4.13 -12.81 10.98
CA VAL A 33 -2.83 -12.68 10.29
C VAL A 33 -1.82 -12.07 11.25
N GLU A 34 -0.64 -12.67 11.38
CA GLU A 34 0.45 -12.09 12.15
C GLU A 34 0.94 -10.79 11.52
N ALA A 35 1.02 -9.72 12.31
CA ALA A 35 1.45 -8.42 11.84
C ALA A 35 2.73 -7.93 12.56
N VAL A 36 3.72 -7.49 11.79
CA VAL A 36 4.89 -6.78 12.30
C VAL A 36 4.74 -5.30 11.93
N VAL A 37 4.44 -4.49 12.93
CA VAL A 37 4.29 -3.03 12.76
C VAL A 37 5.63 -2.37 12.96
N VAL A 38 6.20 -1.80 11.89
CA VAL A 38 7.42 -0.99 11.98
C VAL A 38 7.04 0.47 12.16
N THR A 39 7.50 1.09 13.24
CA THR A 39 7.08 2.44 13.62
C THR A 39 8.15 3.19 14.41
N ARG A 40 8.20 4.52 14.24
CA ARG A 40 8.97 5.45 15.09
C ARG A 40 8.23 5.83 16.39
N SER A 41 6.99 5.37 16.58
CA SER A 41 6.12 5.78 17.66
C SER A 41 5.39 4.58 18.26
N PRO A 42 6.10 3.67 18.93
CA PRO A 42 5.52 2.42 19.44
C PRO A 42 4.41 2.67 20.47
N HIS A 43 4.45 3.82 21.15
CA HIS A 43 3.43 4.22 22.12
C HIS A 43 2.01 4.34 21.55
N LYS A 44 1.86 4.42 20.22
CA LYS A 44 0.56 4.44 19.52
C LYS A 44 -0.09 3.07 19.39
N PHE A 45 0.63 2.01 19.69
CA PHE A 45 0.24 0.61 19.49
C PHE A 45 0.22 -0.19 20.79
N LYS A 46 -0.30 0.42 21.88
CA LYS A 46 -0.35 -0.22 23.21
C LYS A 46 -1.41 -1.31 23.32
N ASP A 47 -2.50 -1.17 22.55
CA ASP A 47 -3.68 -2.03 22.65
C ASP A 47 -3.82 -2.93 21.39
N VAL A 48 -2.69 -3.42 20.84
CA VAL A 48 -2.69 -4.37 19.74
C VAL A 48 -2.92 -5.79 20.20
N GLN A 49 -3.38 -6.66 19.31
CA GLN A 49 -3.60 -8.07 19.63
C GLN A 49 -2.29 -8.84 19.79
N ALA A 50 -2.37 -10.03 20.40
CA ALA A 50 -1.21 -10.89 20.65
C ALA A 50 -0.52 -11.38 19.36
N THR A 51 -1.19 -11.29 18.21
CA THR A 51 -0.64 -11.60 16.89
C THR A 51 0.12 -10.43 16.25
N THR A 52 0.22 -9.28 16.95
CA THR A 52 0.89 -8.08 16.45
C THR A 52 2.17 -7.80 17.23
N TRP A 53 3.29 -7.73 16.52
CA TRP A 53 4.58 -7.32 17.07
C TRP A 53 4.88 -5.87 16.65
N VAL A 54 5.29 -5.04 17.60
CA VAL A 54 5.64 -3.64 17.34
C VAL A 54 7.16 -3.50 17.42
N VAL A 55 7.77 -3.12 16.30
CA VAL A 55 9.20 -2.88 16.18
C VAL A 55 9.44 -1.37 16.06
N GLU A 56 10.19 -0.81 17.01
CA GLU A 56 10.62 0.58 16.95
C GLU A 56 11.84 0.67 16.02
N ALA A 57 11.68 1.38 14.89
CA ALA A 57 12.75 1.62 13.95
C ALA A 57 12.48 2.85 13.08
N GLN A 58 13.57 3.49 12.63
CA GLN A 58 13.53 4.40 11.49
C GLN A 58 13.60 3.58 10.19
N LEU A 59 13.09 4.12 9.09
CA LEU A 59 13.03 3.38 7.83
C LEU A 59 14.37 3.37 7.05
N ASP A 60 15.41 4.01 7.56
CA ASP A 60 16.79 3.95 7.08
C ASP A 60 17.67 2.98 7.89
N GLU A 61 17.14 2.35 8.93
CA GLU A 61 17.81 1.33 9.74
C GLU A 61 17.67 -0.05 9.08
N GLU A 62 18.35 -0.28 7.94
CA GLU A 62 18.15 -1.46 7.08
C GLU A 62 18.33 -2.80 7.81
N GLU A 63 19.27 -2.94 8.76
CA GLU A 63 19.44 -4.19 9.52
C GLU A 63 18.26 -4.46 10.45
N THR A 64 17.76 -3.44 11.16
CA THR A 64 16.55 -3.57 12.01
C THR A 64 15.32 -3.93 11.17
N LEU A 65 15.20 -3.30 9.98
CA LEU A 65 14.12 -3.64 9.04
C LEU A 65 14.23 -5.07 8.51
N LYS A 66 15.43 -5.52 8.17
CA LYS A 66 15.69 -6.89 7.73
C LYS A 66 15.26 -7.92 8.77
N GLU A 67 15.61 -7.69 10.05
CA GLU A 67 15.17 -8.54 11.15
C GLU A 67 13.65 -8.53 11.31
N ALA A 68 13.02 -7.34 11.23
CA ALA A 68 11.57 -7.18 11.32
C ALA A 68 10.83 -7.87 10.16
N PHE A 69 11.40 -7.90 8.96
CA PHE A 69 10.79 -8.51 7.79
C PHE A 69 11.04 -10.03 7.69
N ALA A 70 11.98 -10.57 8.47
CA ALA A 70 12.30 -11.98 8.42
C ALA A 70 11.07 -12.87 8.68
N GLY A 71 10.83 -13.80 7.75
CA GLY A 71 9.69 -14.73 7.81
C GLY A 71 8.34 -14.09 7.49
N CYS A 72 8.28 -12.83 7.04
CA CYS A 72 7.06 -12.25 6.51
C CYS A 72 6.82 -12.71 5.06
N ASP A 73 5.56 -12.94 4.71
CA ASP A 73 5.14 -13.25 3.33
C ASP A 73 5.23 -12.03 2.42
N GLY A 74 5.20 -10.84 3.00
CA GLY A 74 5.37 -9.58 2.27
C GLY A 74 5.35 -8.34 3.16
N VAL A 75 5.64 -7.19 2.56
CA VAL A 75 5.65 -5.89 3.20
C VAL A 75 4.56 -5.00 2.59
N ILE A 76 3.73 -4.41 3.44
CA ILE A 76 2.70 -3.44 3.04
C ILE A 76 3.14 -2.05 3.50
N SER A 77 3.29 -1.13 2.54
CA SER A 77 3.69 0.25 2.78
C SER A 77 2.49 1.19 2.69
N ALA A 78 2.04 1.68 3.84
CA ALA A 78 1.02 2.72 3.96
C ALA A 78 1.63 4.11 4.19
N LEU A 79 2.82 4.36 3.64
CA LEU A 79 3.45 5.67 3.69
C LEU A 79 2.64 6.69 2.88
N GLY A 80 2.38 7.83 3.51
CA GLY A 80 1.70 8.95 2.86
C GLY A 80 2.63 9.79 1.98
N ASP A 81 2.04 10.78 1.32
CA ASP A 81 2.73 11.76 0.46
C ASP A 81 2.91 13.09 1.20
N ASP A 82 3.77 13.11 2.21
CA ASP A 82 4.16 14.38 2.83
C ASP A 82 5.24 15.06 1.99
N ARG A 83 4.93 16.25 1.47
CA ARG A 83 5.81 17.00 0.57
C ARG A 83 7.07 17.54 1.26
N LYS A 84 7.02 17.78 2.58
CA LYS A 84 8.18 18.29 3.33
C LYS A 84 9.15 17.18 3.66
N THR A 85 8.63 16.07 4.17
CA THR A 85 9.45 14.94 4.62
C THR A 85 9.73 13.92 3.53
N ARG A 86 8.96 13.94 2.43
CA ARG A 86 9.08 13.04 1.27
C ARG A 86 9.31 11.57 1.65
N PRO A 87 8.44 10.99 2.48
CA PRO A 87 8.73 9.72 3.15
C PRO A 87 8.94 8.55 2.18
N LYS A 88 8.25 8.52 1.03
CA LYS A 88 8.44 7.46 0.04
C LYS A 88 9.81 7.56 -0.64
N THR A 89 10.14 8.73 -1.17
CA THR A 89 11.37 8.95 -1.93
C THR A 89 12.62 8.71 -1.08
N HIS A 90 12.58 9.09 0.20
CA HIS A 90 13.73 8.96 1.09
C HIS A 90 13.86 7.56 1.69
N ASN A 91 12.77 6.86 1.94
CA ASN A 91 12.82 5.64 2.76
C ASN A 91 12.57 4.35 1.97
N LEU A 92 11.82 4.37 0.86
CA LEU A 92 11.53 3.13 0.13
C LEU A 92 12.76 2.41 -0.41
N PRO A 93 13.85 3.08 -0.84
CA PRO A 93 15.08 2.39 -1.21
C PRO A 93 15.62 1.49 -0.08
N HIS A 94 15.65 1.99 1.16
CA HIS A 94 16.08 1.24 2.33
C HIS A 94 15.13 0.08 2.66
N VAL A 95 13.83 0.33 2.55
CA VAL A 95 12.81 -0.72 2.74
C VAL A 95 12.99 -1.85 1.73
N TRP A 96 13.15 -1.55 0.44
CA TRP A 96 13.35 -2.58 -0.58
C TRP A 96 14.68 -3.32 -0.43
N ASN A 97 15.75 -2.65 -0.03
CA ASN A 97 17.03 -3.29 0.30
C ASN A 97 16.87 -4.27 1.48
N ALA A 98 16.24 -3.82 2.57
CA ALA A 98 15.99 -4.66 3.75
C ALA A 98 15.08 -5.87 3.41
N MET A 99 14.06 -5.68 2.58
CA MET A 99 13.21 -6.76 2.08
C MET A 99 14.03 -7.82 1.37
N LYS A 100 14.87 -7.43 0.40
CA LYS A 100 15.73 -8.35 -0.34
C LYS A 100 16.71 -9.08 0.59
N ALA A 101 17.30 -8.36 1.54
CA ALA A 101 18.21 -8.94 2.53
C ALA A 101 17.51 -9.94 3.47
N ALA A 102 16.21 -9.76 3.73
CA ALA A 102 15.38 -10.69 4.48
C ALA A 102 14.80 -11.86 3.63
N GLY A 103 15.05 -11.87 2.32
CA GLY A 103 14.46 -12.84 1.39
C GLY A 103 12.98 -12.60 1.08
N VAL A 104 12.46 -11.41 1.36
CA VAL A 104 11.06 -11.03 1.13
C VAL A 104 10.97 -10.20 -0.14
N THR A 105 10.26 -10.69 -1.15
CA THR A 105 10.13 -10.01 -2.44
C THR A 105 8.77 -9.36 -2.66
N ARG A 106 7.73 -9.80 -1.93
CA ARG A 106 6.36 -9.30 -2.12
C ARG A 106 6.16 -7.95 -1.44
N TYR A 107 5.80 -6.93 -2.24
CA TYR A 107 5.57 -5.57 -1.80
C TYR A 107 4.17 -5.08 -2.21
N VAL A 108 3.45 -4.47 -1.30
CA VAL A 108 2.17 -3.80 -1.58
C VAL A 108 2.26 -2.34 -1.15
N GLY A 109 2.31 -1.44 -2.13
CA GLY A 109 2.32 0.00 -1.90
C GLY A 109 0.93 0.63 -2.02
N ILE A 110 0.72 1.73 -1.32
CA ILE A 110 -0.48 2.55 -1.46
C ILE A 110 -0.15 3.77 -2.29
N GLY A 111 -0.64 3.77 -3.52
CA GLY A 111 -0.61 4.91 -4.42
C GLY A 111 -1.83 5.82 -4.23
N SER A 112 -2.24 6.47 -5.30
CA SER A 112 -3.36 7.42 -5.30
C SER A 112 -4.26 7.19 -6.51
N GLY A 113 -5.57 7.35 -6.34
CA GLY A 113 -6.55 7.19 -7.44
C GLY A 113 -6.27 8.04 -8.69
N PRO A 114 -5.79 9.29 -8.56
CA PRO A 114 -5.37 10.08 -9.72
C PRO A 114 -4.11 9.56 -10.44
N MET A 115 -3.23 8.80 -9.78
CA MET A 115 -2.01 8.28 -10.41
C MET A 115 -2.36 7.40 -11.61
N MET A 116 -1.66 7.58 -12.72
CA MET A 116 -1.85 6.79 -13.95
C MET A 116 -0.66 5.88 -14.20
N MET A 117 -0.93 4.74 -14.79
CA MET A 117 0.10 3.85 -15.31
C MET A 117 0.52 4.30 -16.73
N PRO A 118 1.77 4.06 -17.15
CA PRO A 118 2.19 4.32 -18.51
C PRO A 118 1.27 3.64 -19.53
N GLY A 119 0.81 4.40 -20.53
CA GLY A 119 -0.11 3.91 -21.56
C GLY A 119 -1.59 3.79 -21.15
N GLU A 120 -1.92 4.04 -19.90
CA GLU A 120 -3.30 4.05 -19.41
C GLU A 120 -4.08 5.26 -20.00
N LYS A 121 -5.31 5.02 -20.43
CA LYS A 121 -6.21 6.10 -20.86
C LYS A 121 -6.96 6.67 -19.66
N PRO A 122 -7.01 8.01 -19.48
CA PRO A 122 -7.70 8.59 -18.35
C PRO A 122 -9.20 8.26 -18.38
N GLY A 123 -9.69 7.71 -17.27
CA GLY A 123 -11.12 7.51 -17.02
C GLY A 123 -11.83 8.83 -16.66
N GLY A 124 -13.12 8.76 -16.37
CA GLY A 124 -13.92 9.96 -16.04
C GLY A 124 -13.35 10.77 -14.86
N PHE A 125 -12.97 10.09 -13.79
CA PHE A 125 -12.37 10.72 -12.61
C PHE A 125 -11.04 11.39 -12.94
N GLN A 126 -10.14 10.69 -13.62
CA GLN A 126 -8.84 11.25 -14.00
C GLN A 126 -8.99 12.44 -14.96
N ARG A 127 -9.91 12.36 -15.93
CA ARG A 127 -10.19 13.49 -16.84
C ARG A 127 -10.63 14.75 -16.10
N THR A 128 -11.33 14.60 -14.99
CA THR A 128 -11.81 15.73 -14.18
C THR A 128 -10.71 16.29 -13.29
N ILE A 129 -9.90 15.42 -12.65
CA ILE A 129 -8.93 15.86 -11.65
C ILE A 129 -7.57 16.28 -12.25
N HIS A 130 -7.11 15.66 -13.34
CA HIS A 130 -5.79 15.95 -13.92
C HIS A 130 -5.59 17.40 -14.37
N PRO A 131 -6.57 18.11 -14.95
CA PRO A 131 -6.41 19.54 -15.26
C PRO A 131 -6.11 20.36 -14.01
N LEU A 132 -6.80 20.10 -12.91
CA LEU A 132 -6.57 20.76 -11.63
C LEU A 132 -5.17 20.45 -11.08
N LEU A 133 -4.76 19.17 -11.10
CA LEU A 133 -3.43 18.76 -10.67
C LEU A 133 -2.32 19.41 -11.52
N SER A 134 -2.54 19.53 -12.84
CA SER A 134 -1.60 20.19 -13.75
C SER A 134 -1.44 21.69 -13.43
N VAL A 135 -2.54 22.37 -13.11
CA VAL A 135 -2.49 23.77 -12.65
C VAL A 135 -1.70 23.89 -11.35
N LEU A 136 -1.98 23.04 -10.36
CA LEU A 136 -1.23 23.02 -9.10
C LEU A 136 0.27 22.77 -9.32
N LYS A 137 0.62 21.86 -10.22
CA LYS A 137 2.01 21.56 -10.59
C LYS A 137 2.72 22.77 -11.21
N CYS A 138 2.04 23.58 -12.03
CA CYS A 138 2.58 24.84 -12.54
C CYS A 138 2.92 25.85 -11.44
N PHE A 139 2.26 25.77 -10.28
CA PHE A 139 2.57 26.57 -9.08
C PHE A 139 3.53 25.84 -8.11
N GLY A 140 4.24 24.81 -8.55
CA GLY A 140 5.18 24.06 -7.73
C GLY A 140 4.53 23.08 -6.74
N VAL A 141 3.25 22.74 -6.93
CA VAL A 141 2.49 21.81 -6.08
C VAL A 141 2.23 20.52 -6.83
N ASP A 142 3.19 19.59 -6.82
CA ASP A 142 2.99 18.25 -7.37
C ASP A 142 2.48 17.31 -6.27
N LEU A 143 1.20 16.95 -6.35
CA LEU A 143 0.53 16.06 -5.40
C LEU A 143 0.73 14.58 -5.71
N LEU A 144 1.29 14.24 -6.87
CA LEU A 144 1.52 12.87 -7.30
C LEU A 144 3.00 12.49 -7.32
N GLU A 145 3.91 13.44 -7.10
CA GLU A 145 5.36 13.27 -7.26
C GLU A 145 5.89 11.97 -6.62
N GLN A 146 5.58 11.75 -5.36
CA GLN A 146 6.10 10.57 -4.64
C GLN A 146 5.44 9.26 -5.07
N ASN A 147 4.15 9.29 -5.43
CA ASN A 147 3.45 8.12 -5.97
C ASN A 147 3.97 7.77 -7.36
N GLU A 148 4.23 8.76 -8.20
CA GLU A 148 4.81 8.56 -9.53
C GLU A 148 6.26 8.09 -9.42
N TRP A 149 7.04 8.64 -8.51
CA TRP A 149 8.40 8.18 -8.24
C TRP A 149 8.44 6.71 -7.79
N GLU A 150 7.55 6.31 -6.85
CA GLU A 150 7.42 4.93 -6.39
C GLU A 150 7.05 4.00 -7.56
N ARG A 151 6.01 4.36 -8.34
CA ARG A 151 5.59 3.64 -9.54
C ARG A 151 6.75 3.44 -10.52
N ASP A 152 7.46 4.51 -10.84
CA ASP A 152 8.52 4.48 -11.86
C ASP A 152 9.73 3.68 -11.38
N SER A 153 10.08 3.78 -10.09
CA SER A 153 11.13 2.96 -9.48
C SER A 153 10.81 1.47 -9.57
N LEU A 154 9.57 1.08 -9.25
CA LEU A 154 9.11 -0.31 -9.32
C LEU A 154 9.01 -0.83 -10.75
N LEU A 155 8.56 0.00 -11.70
CA LEU A 155 8.46 -0.37 -13.11
C LEU A 155 9.83 -0.59 -13.76
N MET A 156 10.79 0.26 -13.42
CA MET A 156 12.14 0.25 -14.01
C MET A 156 13.13 -0.61 -13.22
N GLY A 157 12.77 -1.08 -12.02
CA GLY A 157 13.68 -1.80 -11.13
C GLY A 157 14.84 -0.92 -10.66
N THR A 158 14.59 0.38 -10.42
CA THR A 158 15.59 1.34 -9.96
C THR A 158 15.45 1.64 -8.46
N ASN A 159 16.36 2.40 -7.90
CA ASN A 159 16.36 2.82 -6.49
C ASN A 159 16.24 1.65 -5.48
N GLY A 160 16.76 0.49 -5.80
CA GLY A 160 16.66 -0.71 -4.96
C GLY A 160 15.42 -1.57 -5.21
N ALA A 161 14.52 -1.19 -6.12
CA ALA A 161 13.29 -1.92 -6.43
C ALA A 161 13.48 -3.13 -7.38
N ASP A 162 14.70 -3.39 -7.85
CA ASP A 162 15.01 -4.57 -8.65
C ASP A 162 14.67 -5.87 -7.91
N GLY A 163 14.02 -6.80 -8.59
CA GLY A 163 13.61 -8.09 -8.01
C GLY A 163 12.36 -8.02 -7.11
N ILE A 164 11.79 -6.84 -6.87
CA ILE A 164 10.57 -6.69 -6.09
C ILE A 164 9.33 -7.09 -6.91
N GLU A 165 8.52 -7.95 -6.35
CA GLU A 165 7.19 -8.32 -6.84
C GLU A 165 6.16 -7.39 -6.20
N TRP A 166 5.59 -6.47 -6.96
CA TRP A 166 4.86 -5.37 -6.40
C TRP A 166 3.39 -5.28 -6.87
N VAL A 167 2.58 -4.69 -6.00
CA VAL A 167 1.24 -4.18 -6.32
C VAL A 167 1.14 -2.75 -5.79
N LEU A 168 0.66 -1.80 -6.62
CA LEU A 168 0.35 -0.43 -6.17
C LEU A 168 -1.16 -0.24 -6.16
N THR A 169 -1.77 -0.24 -5.00
CA THR A 169 -3.22 0.00 -4.88
C THR A 169 -3.54 1.48 -5.05
N ARG A 170 -4.63 1.81 -5.75
CA ARG A 170 -5.03 3.20 -6.05
C ARG A 170 -6.39 3.55 -5.46
N PRO A 171 -6.50 3.69 -4.12
CA PRO A 171 -7.72 4.22 -3.49
C PRO A 171 -7.85 5.73 -3.73
N VAL A 172 -9.09 6.28 -3.60
CA VAL A 172 -9.32 7.73 -3.76
C VAL A 172 -9.62 8.38 -2.42
N ARG A 173 -10.80 8.13 -1.85
CA ARG A 173 -11.24 8.78 -0.62
C ARG A 173 -11.36 7.75 0.51
N PRO A 174 -10.53 7.83 1.55
CA PRO A 174 -10.65 6.92 2.69
C PRO A 174 -11.92 7.20 3.49
N THR A 175 -12.63 6.15 3.86
CA THR A 175 -13.78 6.20 4.77
C THR A 175 -13.58 5.18 5.90
N ARG A 176 -14.33 5.35 6.99
CA ARG A 176 -14.34 4.40 8.11
C ARG A 176 -15.66 3.61 8.15
N THR A 177 -16.30 3.43 7.00
CA THR A 177 -17.49 2.58 6.88
C THR A 177 -17.13 1.13 7.19
N PRO A 178 -18.05 0.35 7.75
CA PRO A 178 -17.83 -1.08 8.01
C PRO A 178 -17.37 -1.82 6.76
N PHE A 179 -16.71 -2.95 6.97
CA PHE A 179 -16.27 -3.85 5.90
C PHE A 179 -17.47 -4.35 5.08
N VAL A 180 -17.40 -4.17 3.76
CA VAL A 180 -18.42 -4.67 2.80
C VAL A 180 -17.78 -5.40 1.62
N GLY A 181 -16.45 -5.36 1.52
CA GLY A 181 -15.65 -5.92 0.45
C GLY A 181 -15.10 -4.86 -0.50
N ALA A 182 -13.96 -5.17 -1.11
CA ALA A 182 -13.30 -4.28 -2.06
C ALA A 182 -13.83 -4.49 -3.48
N TYR A 183 -14.18 -3.40 -4.16
CA TYR A 183 -14.37 -3.34 -5.59
C TYR A 183 -13.03 -3.00 -6.24
N VAL A 184 -12.49 -3.90 -7.03
CA VAL A 184 -11.16 -3.76 -7.62
C VAL A 184 -11.24 -3.83 -9.14
N HIS A 185 -10.58 -2.90 -9.81
CA HIS A 185 -10.54 -2.86 -11.26
C HIS A 185 -9.19 -2.39 -11.78
N LYS A 186 -8.69 -3.04 -12.83
CA LYS A 186 -7.39 -2.71 -13.43
C LYS A 186 -7.39 -1.33 -14.08
N ASP A 187 -8.37 -1.03 -14.91
CA ASP A 187 -8.36 0.10 -15.84
C ASP A 187 -9.49 1.11 -15.61
N LYS A 188 -10.32 0.93 -14.58
CA LYS A 188 -11.46 1.81 -14.31
C LYS A 188 -11.52 2.20 -12.86
N GLN A 189 -11.65 3.48 -12.60
CA GLN A 189 -12.04 3.95 -11.30
C GLN A 189 -13.50 3.58 -11.01
N GLY A 190 -13.71 2.86 -9.91
CA GLY A 190 -15.03 2.61 -9.34
C GLY A 190 -15.56 3.83 -8.54
N PRO A 191 -16.45 3.62 -7.58
CA PRO A 191 -16.82 4.63 -6.61
C PRO A 191 -15.58 5.27 -5.98
N ILE A 192 -15.66 6.55 -5.60
CA ILE A 192 -14.50 7.25 -5.02
C ILE A 192 -14.25 6.86 -3.56
N ASP A 193 -15.25 6.34 -2.86
CA ASP A 193 -15.15 5.93 -1.47
C ASP A 193 -14.47 4.56 -1.35
N CYS A 194 -13.52 4.50 -0.44
CA CYS A 194 -12.79 3.28 -0.12
C CYS A 194 -12.71 3.14 1.40
N SER A 195 -13.45 2.19 1.97
CA SER A 195 -13.29 1.85 3.37
C SER A 195 -11.86 1.40 3.65
N ILE A 196 -11.28 1.91 4.71
CA ILE A 196 -9.93 1.50 5.12
C ILE A 196 -9.86 -0.01 5.42
N TYR A 197 -10.97 -0.61 5.83
CA TYR A 197 -11.07 -2.05 6.11
C TYR A 197 -11.16 -2.86 4.81
N ASP A 198 -11.96 -2.42 3.83
CA ASP A 198 -12.03 -3.05 2.50
C ASP A 198 -10.69 -2.98 1.78
N HIS A 199 -10.01 -1.83 1.87
CA HIS A 199 -8.68 -1.64 1.33
C HIS A 199 -7.64 -2.51 2.05
N GLY A 200 -7.72 -2.60 3.38
CA GLY A 200 -6.86 -3.45 4.20
C GLY A 200 -6.96 -4.92 3.80
N ASP A 201 -8.18 -5.42 3.65
CA ASP A 201 -8.45 -6.80 3.18
C ASP A 201 -7.83 -7.06 1.81
N PHE A 202 -7.97 -6.11 0.88
CA PHE A 202 -7.37 -6.24 -0.45
C PHE A 202 -5.84 -6.20 -0.42
N CYS A 203 -5.22 -5.37 0.43
CA CYS A 203 -3.77 -5.35 0.59
C CYS A 203 -3.24 -6.70 1.12
N LEU A 204 -3.90 -7.29 2.12
CA LEU A 204 -3.55 -8.62 2.63
C LEU A 204 -3.70 -9.70 1.55
N TYR A 205 -4.79 -9.67 0.79
CA TYR A 205 -4.96 -10.56 -0.36
C TYR A 205 -3.84 -10.41 -1.39
N CYS A 206 -3.38 -9.19 -1.68
CA CYS A 206 -2.28 -8.94 -2.62
C CYS A 206 -0.94 -9.50 -2.12
N VAL A 207 -0.73 -9.63 -0.81
CA VAL A 207 0.46 -10.30 -0.28
C VAL A 207 0.40 -11.80 -0.58
N ALA A 208 -0.74 -12.44 -0.38
CA ALA A 208 -0.91 -13.89 -0.55
C ALA A 208 -1.11 -14.35 -2.02
N SER A 209 -1.43 -13.41 -2.93
CA SER A 209 -1.82 -13.72 -4.31
C SER A 209 -0.91 -13.04 -5.33
N SER A 210 -0.58 -13.76 -6.40
CA SER A 210 0.13 -13.20 -7.55
C SER A 210 -0.78 -12.56 -8.60
N GLU A 211 -2.12 -12.62 -8.44
CA GLU A 211 -3.10 -12.15 -9.42
C GLU A 211 -2.86 -10.70 -9.88
N TRP A 212 -2.43 -9.84 -8.96
CA TRP A 212 -2.22 -8.41 -9.22
C TRP A 212 -0.75 -8.03 -9.35
N ASN A 213 0.17 -9.01 -9.47
CA ASN A 213 1.59 -8.72 -9.54
C ASN A 213 1.94 -7.79 -10.72
N LYS A 214 2.75 -6.77 -10.44
CA LYS A 214 3.16 -5.69 -11.37
C LYS A 214 1.98 -4.88 -11.94
N LEU A 215 0.90 -4.79 -11.19
CA LEU A 215 -0.28 -4.00 -11.55
C LEU A 215 -0.57 -2.92 -10.49
N ALA A 216 -1.32 -1.89 -10.94
CA ALA A 216 -1.78 -0.82 -10.07
C ALA A 216 -3.31 -0.68 -10.14
N PRO A 217 -4.07 -1.59 -9.49
CA PRO A 217 -5.52 -1.58 -9.54
C PRO A 217 -6.13 -0.40 -8.78
N HIS A 218 -7.24 0.12 -9.28
CA HIS A 218 -8.14 0.99 -8.54
C HIS A 218 -8.90 0.20 -7.49
N VAL A 219 -9.01 0.75 -6.27
CA VAL A 219 -9.68 0.11 -5.14
C VAL A 219 -10.74 1.03 -4.57
N SER A 220 -11.95 0.51 -4.40
CA SER A 220 -13.10 1.21 -3.85
C SER A 220 -13.88 0.26 -2.94
N SER A 221 -14.80 0.78 -2.13
CA SER A 221 -15.76 -0.06 -1.39
C SER A 221 -16.93 -0.46 -2.29
N GLY A 222 -17.38 -1.69 -2.14
CA GLY A 222 -18.56 -2.20 -2.81
C GLY A 222 -18.54 -3.71 -2.97
N PRO A 223 -19.71 -4.33 -3.18
CA PRO A 223 -19.76 -5.76 -3.43
C PRO A 223 -19.00 -6.05 -4.72
N GLN A 224 -18.03 -6.93 -4.63
CA GLN A 224 -17.27 -7.34 -5.80
C GLN A 224 -18.18 -8.07 -6.80
N LEU A 225 -18.42 -7.43 -7.91
CA LEU A 225 -18.86 -8.14 -9.10
C LEU A 225 -17.61 -8.84 -9.66
N ARG A 226 -17.36 -10.07 -9.23
CA ARG A 226 -16.40 -10.94 -9.92
C ARG A 226 -16.87 -11.06 -11.37
N LYS A 227 -16.21 -10.38 -12.28
CA LYS A 227 -16.29 -10.81 -13.69
C LYS A 227 -15.45 -12.06 -13.81
N LYS A 228 -16.14 -13.16 -14.08
CA LYS A 228 -15.55 -14.38 -14.61
C LYS A 228 -14.78 -14.09 -15.89
#